data_d798c5bfd7756a0ce905a4da26a5a7fc
#
_entry.id   d798c5bfd7756a0ce905a4da26a5a7fc
#
_cell.length_a   1.000
_cell.length_b   1.000
_cell.length_c   1.000
_cell.angle_alpha   90.00
_cell.angle_beta   90.00
_cell.angle_gamma   90.00
#
_symmetry.space_group_name_H-M   'P 1'
#
loop_
_entity.id
_entity.type
_entity.pdbx_description
1 polymer ?
#
loop_
_entity_poly.entity_id
_entity_poly.type
_entity_poly.pdbx_seq_one_letter_code
_entity_poly.pdbx_strand_id
1 'polypeptide(L)'
;MCKHLKQDYSLSLQILCQNEIYMKKYPCVLSIAGSDCSGGAGIQADLKTISALGGYAATAITAITVQNTLGVRAIHPVPPVYVRGQIEAVMEDIRPDAVKIGMLSTPECMQA
;
A
#
# COMPACT_ATOMS: atom_id res chain seq x y z
N MET A 1 8.12 -1.44 -10.84
CA MET A 1 8.52 -0.25 -11.59
C MET A 1 7.40 0.15 -12.55
N CYS A 2 6.77 1.29 -12.33
CA CYS A 2 5.54 1.72 -12.97
C CYS A 2 5.65 1.84 -14.50
N LYS A 3 5.36 0.78 -15.24
CA LYS A 3 5.16 0.85 -16.70
C LYS A 3 3.81 1.49 -17.10
N HIS A 4 2.84 1.55 -16.19
CA HIS A 4 1.50 2.07 -16.49
C HIS A 4 1.30 3.58 -16.27
N LEU A 5 2.24 4.28 -15.63
CA LEU A 5 2.18 5.74 -15.48
C LEU A 5 2.62 6.52 -16.74
N LYS A 6 2.97 5.83 -17.84
CA LYS A 6 3.46 6.48 -19.07
C LYS A 6 2.35 6.96 -20.02
N GLN A 7 1.09 6.65 -19.77
CA GLN A 7 0.04 6.92 -20.78
C GLN A 7 -0.67 8.27 -20.65
N ASP A 8 -0.54 8.98 -19.51
CA ASP A 8 -1.33 10.20 -19.26
C ASP A 8 -0.51 11.49 -19.13
N TYR A 9 0.79 11.48 -19.45
CA TYR A 9 1.58 12.70 -19.43
C TYR A 9 1.49 13.46 -20.74
N SER A 10 1.27 14.79 -20.67
CA SER A 10 1.28 15.68 -21.83
C SER A 10 2.60 15.59 -22.60
N LEU A 11 2.57 15.89 -23.90
CA LEU A 11 3.73 15.82 -24.80
C LEU A 11 4.96 16.58 -24.26
N SER A 12 4.74 17.65 -23.50
CA SER A 12 5.79 18.43 -22.82
C SER A 12 6.54 17.64 -21.73
N LEU A 13 5.83 16.77 -20.99
CA LEU A 13 6.45 15.88 -20.01
C LEU A 13 7.17 14.70 -20.65
N GLN A 14 6.71 14.24 -21.81
CA GLN A 14 7.41 13.20 -22.60
C GLN A 14 8.75 13.73 -23.16
N ILE A 15 8.83 14.98 -23.59
CA ILE A 15 10.07 15.62 -24.07
C ILE A 15 11.08 15.79 -22.92
N LEU A 16 10.61 16.12 -21.71
CA LEU A 16 11.45 16.19 -20.52
C LEU A 16 12.00 14.82 -20.08
N CYS A 17 11.28 13.73 -20.36
CA CYS A 17 11.76 12.36 -20.11
C CYS A 17 12.83 11.87 -21.12
N GLN A 18 12.96 12.49 -22.28
CA GLN A 18 13.96 12.09 -23.28
C GLN A 18 15.35 12.70 -23.05
N ASN A 19 15.47 13.73 -22.22
CA ASN A 19 16.76 14.35 -21.87
C ASN A 19 17.17 13.90 -20.47
N GLU A 20 17.70 12.66 -20.31
CA GLU A 20 18.43 12.16 -19.13
C GLU A 20 18.10 12.84 -17.78
N ILE A 21 16.83 13.15 -17.52
CA ILE A 21 16.40 13.61 -16.22
C ILE A 21 16.35 12.39 -15.32
N TYR A 22 17.21 12.35 -14.36
CA TYR A 22 17.29 11.45 -13.23
C TYR A 22 15.87 11.03 -12.80
N MET A 23 15.43 9.85 -13.18
CA MET A 23 14.15 9.30 -12.74
C MET A 23 14.26 9.08 -11.24
N LYS A 24 13.70 9.98 -10.45
CA LYS A 24 13.66 9.82 -8.99
C LYS A 24 12.94 8.52 -8.69
N LYS A 25 13.70 7.51 -8.28
CA LYS A 25 13.12 6.24 -7.83
C LYS A 25 12.46 6.51 -6.46
N TYR A 26 11.15 6.48 -6.41
CA TYR A 26 10.42 6.51 -5.14
C TYR A 26 10.58 5.15 -4.48
N PRO A 27 11.08 5.07 -3.23
CA PRO A 27 11.06 3.83 -2.49
C PRO A 27 9.62 3.36 -2.33
N CYS A 28 9.36 2.09 -2.62
CA CYS A 28 8.06 1.48 -2.48
C CYS A 28 7.99 0.66 -1.21
N VAL A 29 6.94 0.85 -0.43
CA VAL A 29 6.69 0.09 0.81
C VAL A 29 5.32 -0.58 0.70
N LEU A 30 5.28 -1.90 0.93
CA LEU A 30 4.04 -2.65 1.11
C LEU A 30 3.64 -2.63 2.59
N SER A 31 2.49 -2.05 2.92
CA SER A 31 1.88 -2.19 4.25
C SER A 31 0.85 -3.31 4.26
N ILE A 32 1.07 -4.32 5.11
CA ILE A 32 0.15 -5.43 5.35
C ILE A 32 -0.50 -5.17 6.72
N ALA A 33 -1.72 -4.68 6.73
CA ALA A 33 -2.40 -4.27 7.97
C ALA A 33 -3.92 -4.16 7.81
N GLY A 34 -4.60 -4.00 8.92
CA GLY A 34 -6.03 -3.68 8.95
C GLY A 34 -6.31 -2.25 8.48
N SER A 35 -7.55 -2.01 8.08
CA SER A 35 -8.06 -0.70 7.72
C SER A 35 -8.60 0.03 8.95
N ASP A 36 -8.28 1.30 9.13
CA ASP A 36 -8.89 2.21 10.09
C ASP A 36 -9.70 3.29 9.36
N CYS A 37 -11.03 3.21 9.44
CA CYS A 37 -11.91 4.16 8.78
C CYS A 37 -11.79 5.60 9.31
N SER A 38 -11.26 5.78 10.53
CA SER A 38 -10.97 7.11 11.08
C SER A 38 -9.67 7.72 10.56
N GLY A 39 -8.82 6.92 9.94
CA GLY A 39 -7.59 7.35 9.29
C GLY A 39 -6.41 7.57 10.22
N GLY A 40 -6.52 7.26 11.51
CA GLY A 40 -5.48 7.48 12.53
C GLY A 40 -4.52 6.32 12.73
N ALA A 41 -4.87 5.14 12.21
CA ALA A 41 -4.09 3.91 12.34
C ALA A 41 -4.17 3.07 11.06
N GLY A 42 -3.65 1.83 11.11
CA GLY A 42 -3.74 0.86 10.02
C GLY A 42 -3.14 1.36 8.72
N ILE A 43 -3.65 0.82 7.61
CA ILE A 43 -3.15 1.17 6.28
C ILE A 43 -3.28 2.66 5.97
N GLN A 44 -4.30 3.34 6.48
CA GLN A 44 -4.51 4.77 6.23
C GLN A 44 -3.41 5.63 6.85
N ALA A 45 -2.99 5.33 8.07
CA ALA A 45 -1.85 6.02 8.71
C ALA A 45 -0.54 5.70 7.97
N ASP A 46 -0.35 4.45 7.57
CA ASP A 46 0.85 4.01 6.84
C ASP A 46 0.95 4.71 5.48
N LEU A 47 -0.14 4.76 4.70
CA LEU A 47 -0.21 5.46 3.42
C LEU A 47 0.17 6.94 3.55
N LYS A 48 -0.39 7.63 4.54
CA LYS A 48 -0.09 9.05 4.79
C LYS A 48 1.37 9.25 5.14
N THR A 49 1.91 8.40 6.03
CA THR A 49 3.29 8.51 6.51
C THR A 49 4.29 8.23 5.39
N ILE A 50 4.11 7.13 4.66
CA ILE A 50 5.01 6.76 3.55
C ILE A 50 4.99 7.83 2.46
N SER A 51 3.79 8.34 2.11
CA SER A 51 3.64 9.40 1.12
C SER A 51 4.28 10.71 1.58
N ALA A 52 4.12 11.10 2.85
CA ALA A 52 4.73 12.30 3.42
C ALA A 52 6.27 12.23 3.42
N LEU A 53 6.82 11.02 3.54
CA LEU A 53 8.27 10.78 3.45
C LEU A 53 8.78 10.63 2.01
N GLY A 54 7.93 10.83 1.01
CA GLY A 54 8.30 10.77 -0.40
C GLY A 54 8.39 9.35 -0.95
N GLY A 55 7.77 8.37 -0.30
CA GLY A 55 7.64 6.99 -0.76
C GLY A 55 6.34 6.73 -1.53
N TYR A 56 6.31 5.62 -2.25
CA TYR A 56 5.10 5.02 -2.81
C TYR A 56 4.60 3.93 -1.86
N ALA A 57 3.32 3.98 -1.48
CA ALA A 57 2.73 2.99 -0.58
C ALA A 57 1.77 2.07 -1.33
N ALA A 58 2.03 0.77 -1.26
CA ALA A 58 1.09 -0.30 -1.62
C ALA A 58 0.49 -0.90 -0.34
N THR A 59 -0.65 -1.55 -0.43
CA THR A 59 -1.31 -2.14 0.74
C THR A 59 -1.86 -3.52 0.47
N ALA A 60 -1.84 -4.38 1.51
CA ALA A 60 -2.62 -5.60 1.62
C ALA A 60 -3.48 -5.51 2.88
N ILE A 61 -4.80 -5.49 2.70
CA ILE A 61 -5.76 -5.29 3.80
C ILE A 61 -6.05 -6.63 4.46
N THR A 62 -5.85 -6.71 5.78
CA THR A 62 -6.08 -7.92 6.57
C THR A 62 -7.44 -7.94 7.27
N ALA A 63 -8.01 -6.77 7.54
CA ALA A 63 -9.33 -6.62 8.14
C ALA A 63 -9.91 -5.25 7.84
N ILE A 64 -11.23 -5.17 7.80
CA ILE A 64 -11.98 -3.92 7.82
C ILE A 64 -12.40 -3.67 9.27
N THR A 65 -12.12 -2.48 9.81
CA THR A 65 -12.60 -2.11 11.14
C THR A 65 -13.67 -1.03 11.06
N VAL A 66 -14.60 -1.10 12.01
CA VAL A 66 -15.54 -0.03 12.30
C VAL A 66 -15.04 0.63 13.58
N GLN A 67 -14.29 1.70 13.44
CA GLN A 67 -13.66 2.36 14.60
C GLN A 67 -13.57 3.87 14.43
N ASN A 68 -13.34 4.52 15.56
CA ASN A 68 -13.01 5.94 15.64
C ASN A 68 -12.05 6.18 16.82
N THR A 69 -11.81 7.45 17.18
CA THR A 69 -10.89 7.80 18.28
C THR A 69 -11.34 7.33 19.67
N LEU A 70 -12.59 6.90 19.81
CA LEU A 70 -13.15 6.39 21.07
C LEU A 70 -13.01 4.86 21.20
N GLY A 71 -12.76 4.14 20.11
CA GLY A 71 -12.54 2.71 20.13
C GLY A 71 -13.02 1.95 18.90
N VAL A 72 -12.81 0.64 18.94
CA VAL A 72 -13.19 -0.29 17.87
C VAL A 72 -14.59 -0.85 18.19
N ARG A 73 -15.52 -0.73 17.25
CA ARG A 73 -16.90 -1.23 17.38
C ARG A 73 -17.10 -2.59 16.73
N ALA A 74 -16.40 -2.84 15.60
CA ALA A 74 -16.47 -4.11 14.90
C ALA A 74 -15.21 -4.35 14.09
N ILE A 75 -14.88 -5.61 13.84
CA ILE A 75 -13.79 -6.06 12.97
C ILE A 75 -14.34 -7.12 12.02
N HIS A 76 -14.12 -6.94 10.74
CA HIS A 76 -14.41 -7.93 9.72
C HIS A 76 -13.10 -8.42 9.11
N PRO A 77 -12.62 -9.63 9.45
CA PRO A 77 -11.41 -10.20 8.88
C PRO A 77 -11.55 -10.40 7.37
N VAL A 78 -10.51 -10.06 6.62
CA VAL A 78 -10.40 -10.44 5.21
C VAL A 78 -9.96 -11.92 5.16
N PRO A 79 -10.62 -12.78 4.36
CA PRO A 79 -10.21 -14.17 4.25
C PRO A 79 -8.75 -14.30 3.80
N PRO A 80 -7.95 -15.23 4.38
CA PRO A 80 -6.52 -15.36 4.10
C PRO A 80 -6.16 -15.50 2.63
N VAL A 81 -7.00 -16.16 1.84
CA VAL A 81 -6.81 -16.29 0.39
C VAL A 81 -6.76 -14.94 -0.33
N TYR A 82 -7.56 -13.96 0.11
CA TYR A 82 -7.55 -12.61 -0.46
C TYR A 82 -6.37 -11.78 0.05
N VAL A 83 -5.95 -11.99 1.31
CA VAL A 83 -4.74 -11.34 1.84
C VAL A 83 -3.52 -11.79 1.05
N ARG A 84 -3.38 -13.11 0.83
CA ARG A 84 -2.33 -13.69 -0.01
C ARG A 84 -2.39 -13.14 -1.43
N GLY A 85 -3.54 -13.14 -2.08
CA GLY A 85 -3.72 -12.64 -3.44
C GLY A 85 -3.35 -11.17 -3.60
N GLN A 86 -3.62 -10.31 -2.59
CA GLN A 86 -3.18 -8.91 -2.59
C GLN A 86 -1.65 -8.81 -2.53
N ILE A 87 -1.01 -9.60 -1.67
CA ILE A 87 0.45 -9.62 -1.53
C ILE A 87 1.10 -10.09 -2.84
N GLU A 88 0.62 -11.21 -3.39
CA GLU A 88 1.13 -11.78 -4.65
C GLU A 88 1.03 -10.76 -5.80
N ALA A 89 -0.14 -10.13 -5.98
CA ALA A 89 -0.37 -9.14 -7.02
C ALA A 89 0.60 -7.94 -6.92
N VAL A 90 0.87 -7.46 -5.69
CA VAL A 90 1.82 -6.36 -5.46
C VAL A 90 3.25 -6.82 -5.70
N MET A 91 3.61 -8.02 -5.24
CA MET A 91 4.96 -8.55 -5.40
C MET A 91 5.32 -8.86 -6.86
N GLU A 92 4.35 -9.32 -7.66
CA GLU A 92 4.56 -9.64 -9.07
C GLU A 92 4.87 -8.42 -9.93
N ASP A 93 4.19 -7.30 -9.71
CA ASP A 93 4.27 -6.09 -10.55
C ASP A 93 5.11 -4.99 -9.90
N ILE A 94 4.75 -4.56 -8.69
CA ILE A 94 5.33 -3.37 -8.05
C ILE A 94 6.69 -3.67 -7.43
N ARG A 95 6.88 -4.85 -6.84
CA ARG A 95 8.11 -5.30 -6.18
C ARG A 95 8.60 -4.28 -5.15
N PRO A 96 7.93 -4.17 -4.00
CA PRO A 96 8.26 -3.19 -2.97
C PRO A 96 9.68 -3.38 -2.45
N ASP A 97 10.34 -2.26 -2.10
CA ASP A 97 11.68 -2.23 -1.52
C ASP A 97 11.66 -2.65 -0.03
N ALA A 98 10.51 -2.51 0.63
CA ALA A 98 10.32 -2.88 2.04
C ALA A 98 8.88 -3.31 2.33
N VAL A 99 8.71 -4.10 3.38
CA VAL A 99 7.40 -4.54 3.88
C VAL A 99 7.23 -4.10 5.33
N LYS A 100 6.11 -3.46 5.63
CA LYS A 100 5.68 -3.14 6.98
C LYS A 100 4.48 -4.00 7.34
N ILE A 101 4.53 -4.70 8.46
CA ILE A 101 3.43 -5.52 8.96
C ILE A 101 2.81 -4.81 10.15
N GLY A 102 1.49 -4.62 10.09
CA GLY A 102 0.67 -4.13 11.18
C GLY A 102 -0.20 -5.22 11.78
N MET A 103 -1.48 -4.92 12.03
CA MET A 103 -2.41 -5.87 12.60
C MET A 103 -2.72 -7.00 11.61
N LEU A 104 -2.47 -8.24 12.04
CA LEU A 104 -2.94 -9.47 11.39
C LEU A 104 -4.14 -9.97 12.19
N SER A 105 -5.30 -10.08 11.53
CA SER A 105 -6.58 -10.29 12.24
C SER A 105 -6.77 -11.71 12.77
N THR A 106 -6.10 -12.70 12.20
CA THR A 106 -6.21 -14.11 12.59
C THR A 106 -4.87 -14.83 12.45
N PRO A 107 -4.66 -15.96 13.19
CA PRO A 107 -3.46 -16.79 13.01
C PRO A 107 -3.28 -17.31 11.59
N GLU A 108 -4.36 -17.59 10.87
CA GLU A 108 -4.34 -18.08 9.49
C GLU A 108 -3.83 -17.00 8.53
N CYS A 109 -4.06 -15.72 8.82
CA CYS A 109 -3.48 -14.59 8.08
C CYS A 109 -1.94 -14.55 8.16
N MET A 110 -1.35 -15.10 9.24
CA MET A 110 0.10 -15.16 9.38
C MET A 110 0.74 -16.26 8.52
N GLN A 111 -0.07 -17.19 8.02
CA GLN A 111 0.36 -18.31 7.18
C GLN A 111 0.06 -18.05 5.69
N ALA A 112 -0.67 -16.98 5.40
CA ALA A 112 -0.99 -16.58 4.04
C ALA A 112 0.21 -15.94 3.36
#